data_85de157f65e02c9e52478f573501cae2
#
_entry.id   85de157f65e02c9e52478f573501cae2
#
_cell.length_a   1.000
_cell.length_b   1.000
_cell.length_c   1.000
_cell.angle_alpha   90.00
_cell.angle_beta   90.00
_cell.angle_gamma   90.00
#
_symmetry.space_group_name_H-M   'P 1'
#
loop_
_entity.id
_entity.type
_entity.pdbx_description
1 polymer ?
#
loop_
_entity_poly.entity_id
_entity_poly.type
_entity_poly.pdbx_seq_one_letter_code
_entity_poly.pdbx_strand_id
1 'polypeptide(L)'
;KEIKALLARSFVNKKSIQTAVNAYLINTGSNLILVDTGSAKCFGPTLGALPANLKAAGYEPSQVDTIVVTHLHPDHACGLLDADGKPAYPNATLRPAQAEADFWMDAAIAAKAPKEAQGFFKMARDSVQPYIDAGKFKPFAIVDTLVSGITPVPTPEHPPGHTSYQGPSNDPTLTILGDPHHIYAAQFLQ
;
A
#
# COMPACT_ATOMS: atom_id res chain seq x y z
N LYS A 1 21.93 21.30 -2.56
CA LYS A 1 22.14 21.98 -3.88
C LYS A 1 21.77 21.02 -5.02
N GLU A 2 22.16 19.76 -4.97
CA GLU A 2 21.91 18.75 -6.02
C GLU A 2 20.42 18.51 -6.30
N ILE A 3 19.60 18.28 -5.29
CA ILE A 3 18.15 18.07 -5.45
C ILE A 3 17.49 19.22 -6.21
N LYS A 4 17.86 20.48 -5.92
CA LYS A 4 17.33 21.63 -6.66
C LYS A 4 17.72 21.62 -8.13
N ALA A 5 18.94 21.19 -8.45
CA ALA A 5 19.40 21.09 -9.82
C ALA A 5 18.69 19.97 -10.59
N LEU A 6 18.49 18.81 -9.96
CA LEU A 6 17.71 17.69 -10.52
C LEU A 6 16.26 18.09 -10.79
N LEU A 7 15.61 18.73 -9.82
CA LEU A 7 14.24 19.21 -9.98
C LEU A 7 14.11 20.24 -11.10
N ALA A 8 15.06 21.17 -11.20
CA ALA A 8 15.07 22.17 -12.27
C ALA A 8 15.25 21.53 -13.66
N ARG A 9 16.10 20.51 -13.78
CA ARG A 9 16.28 19.70 -15.02
C ARG A 9 15.00 18.97 -15.43
N SER A 10 14.15 18.64 -14.47
CA SER A 10 12.84 17.99 -14.68
C SER A 10 11.70 19.01 -14.77
N PHE A 11 12.00 20.28 -14.95
CA PHE A 11 11.02 21.38 -15.01
C PHE A 11 10.16 21.53 -13.75
N VAL A 12 10.62 21.03 -12.62
CA VAL A 12 9.94 21.15 -11.32
C VAL A 12 10.47 22.38 -10.58
N ASN A 13 9.79 23.51 -10.76
CA ASN A 13 10.18 24.81 -10.17
C ASN A 13 9.46 25.14 -8.86
N LYS A 14 9.18 24.14 -8.00
CA LYS A 14 8.48 24.35 -6.73
C LYS A 14 9.43 24.20 -5.54
N LYS A 15 9.13 24.92 -4.45
CA LYS A 15 9.87 24.80 -3.18
C LYS A 15 9.59 23.46 -2.48
N SER A 16 8.48 22.82 -2.82
CA SER A 16 8.05 21.52 -2.32
C SER A 16 7.60 20.63 -3.49
N ILE A 17 7.78 19.34 -3.35
CA ILE A 17 7.29 18.34 -4.29
C ILE A 17 5.96 17.84 -3.77
N GLN A 18 4.95 17.85 -4.63
CA GLN A 18 3.68 17.19 -4.34
C GLN A 18 3.83 15.73 -4.72
N THR A 19 3.64 14.84 -3.75
CA THR A 19 3.55 13.40 -3.96
C THR A 19 2.10 12.97 -3.83
N ALA A 20 1.72 11.94 -4.58
CA ALA A 20 0.41 11.30 -4.47
C ALA A 20 0.57 9.96 -3.74
N VAL A 21 -0.40 9.65 -2.88
CA VAL A 21 -0.56 8.31 -2.31
C VAL A 21 -1.63 7.63 -3.13
N ASN A 22 -1.24 6.62 -3.91
CA ASN A 22 -2.11 5.95 -4.85
C ASN A 22 -2.58 4.60 -4.31
N ALA A 23 -3.80 4.22 -4.69
CA ALA A 23 -4.33 2.88 -4.52
C ALA A 23 -5.02 2.48 -5.84
N TYR A 24 -5.07 1.19 -6.13
CA TYR A 24 -5.59 0.71 -7.41
C TYR A 24 -6.66 -0.34 -7.18
N LEU A 25 -7.83 -0.15 -7.81
CA LEU A 25 -8.89 -1.14 -7.84
C LEU A 25 -8.82 -1.91 -9.16
N ILE A 26 -8.68 -3.22 -9.07
CA ILE A 26 -8.61 -4.13 -10.20
C ILE A 26 -9.84 -5.02 -10.19
N ASN A 27 -10.65 -4.92 -11.24
CA ASN A 27 -11.76 -5.81 -11.46
C ASN A 27 -11.36 -6.88 -12.49
N THR A 28 -11.25 -8.13 -12.06
CA THR A 28 -10.91 -9.27 -12.92
C THR A 28 -12.15 -9.95 -13.52
N GLY A 29 -13.34 -9.42 -13.24
CA GLY A 29 -14.62 -10.05 -13.59
C GLY A 29 -15.11 -11.06 -12.54
N SER A 30 -14.20 -11.74 -11.84
CA SER A 30 -14.53 -12.70 -10.78
C SER A 30 -14.12 -12.22 -9.38
N ASN A 31 -13.18 -11.27 -9.29
CA ASN A 31 -12.69 -10.71 -8.05
C ASN A 31 -12.49 -9.19 -8.18
N LEU A 32 -12.82 -8.47 -7.12
CA LEU A 32 -12.51 -7.07 -6.97
C LEU A 32 -11.34 -6.93 -5.99
N ILE A 33 -10.17 -6.54 -6.51
CA ILE A 33 -8.90 -6.52 -5.80
C ILE A 33 -8.48 -5.08 -5.57
N LEU A 34 -8.21 -4.72 -4.34
CA LEU A 34 -7.65 -3.42 -3.99
C LEU A 34 -6.15 -3.59 -3.70
N VAL A 35 -5.32 -2.81 -4.39
CA VAL A 35 -3.88 -2.73 -4.14
C VAL A 35 -3.61 -1.45 -3.38
N ASP A 36 -3.15 -1.58 -2.15
CA ASP A 36 -3.02 -0.55 -1.13
C ASP A 36 -4.35 0.14 -0.75
N THR A 37 -4.37 0.80 0.39
CA THR A 37 -5.58 1.44 0.92
C THR A 37 -5.41 2.93 1.19
N GLY A 38 -4.23 3.46 0.91
CA GLY A 38 -3.90 4.85 1.18
C GLY A 38 -3.75 5.15 2.67
N SER A 39 -3.54 6.42 2.96
CA SER A 39 -3.21 6.89 4.32
C SER A 39 -4.43 7.27 5.17
N ALA A 40 -5.65 7.14 4.64
CA ALA A 40 -6.82 7.73 5.31
C ALA A 40 -6.51 9.16 5.81
N LYS A 41 -6.62 9.40 7.13
CA LYS A 41 -6.31 10.70 7.75
C LYS A 41 -4.98 10.72 8.52
N CYS A 42 -4.17 9.64 8.44
CA CYS A 42 -2.92 9.52 9.22
C CYS A 42 -1.93 10.66 8.96
N PHE A 43 -1.91 11.20 7.75
CA PHE A 43 -0.99 12.27 7.34
C PHE A 43 -1.70 13.57 6.93
N GLY A 44 -2.87 13.82 7.45
CA GLY A 44 -3.56 15.10 7.32
C GLY A 44 -4.81 15.09 6.43
N PRO A 45 -5.49 16.24 6.34
CA PRO A 45 -6.85 16.32 5.81
C PRO A 45 -6.94 16.28 4.28
N THR A 46 -5.82 16.42 3.56
CA THR A 46 -5.79 16.36 2.08
C THR A 46 -5.76 14.95 1.52
N LEU A 47 -5.67 13.95 2.40
CA LEU A 47 -5.61 12.53 2.09
C LEU A 47 -6.91 11.81 2.50
N GLY A 48 -7.04 10.53 2.17
CA GLY A 48 -8.20 9.72 2.58
C GLY A 48 -9.38 9.80 1.61
N ALA A 49 -9.14 10.18 0.35
CA ALA A 49 -10.20 10.26 -0.66
C ALA A 49 -10.61 8.89 -1.26
N LEU A 50 -9.90 7.81 -0.93
CA LEU A 50 -10.09 6.51 -1.57
C LEU A 50 -11.54 5.98 -1.47
N PRO A 51 -12.23 5.99 -0.31
CA PRO A 51 -13.62 5.51 -0.24
C PRO A 51 -14.58 6.32 -1.13
N ALA A 52 -14.39 7.64 -1.19
CA ALA A 52 -15.19 8.51 -2.05
C ALA A 52 -14.89 8.27 -3.54
N ASN A 53 -13.63 8.02 -3.90
CA ASN A 53 -13.21 7.71 -5.26
C ASN A 53 -13.72 6.33 -5.72
N LEU A 54 -13.73 5.32 -4.84
CA LEU A 54 -14.34 4.02 -5.12
C LEU A 54 -15.83 4.19 -5.46
N LYS A 55 -16.54 4.95 -4.63
CA LYS A 55 -17.96 5.22 -4.85
C LYS A 55 -18.22 5.98 -6.15
N ALA A 56 -17.40 6.97 -6.47
CA ALA A 56 -17.48 7.71 -7.74
C ALA A 56 -17.20 6.80 -8.95
N ALA A 57 -16.40 5.75 -8.79
CA ALA A 57 -16.15 4.72 -9.79
C ALA A 57 -17.25 3.63 -9.85
N GLY A 58 -18.30 3.73 -9.03
CA GLY A 58 -19.42 2.80 -9.01
C GLY A 58 -19.22 1.57 -8.12
N TYR A 59 -18.27 1.62 -7.18
CA TYR A 59 -17.97 0.52 -6.27
C TYR A 59 -18.13 0.94 -4.81
N GLU A 60 -18.64 0.02 -3.99
CA GLU A 60 -18.69 0.20 -2.54
C GLU A 60 -17.53 -0.59 -1.89
N PRO A 61 -16.97 -0.09 -0.76
CA PRO A 61 -15.90 -0.81 -0.04
C PRO A 61 -16.27 -2.25 0.34
N SER A 62 -17.54 -2.54 0.59
CA SER A 62 -18.03 -3.89 0.90
C SER A 62 -17.98 -4.88 -0.27
N GLN A 63 -17.75 -4.40 -1.48
CA GLN A 63 -17.61 -5.24 -2.67
C GLN A 63 -16.17 -5.73 -2.89
N VAL A 64 -15.19 -5.17 -2.19
CA VAL A 64 -13.80 -5.60 -2.30
C VAL A 64 -13.65 -7.00 -1.70
N ASP A 65 -13.14 -7.93 -2.50
CA ASP A 65 -12.93 -9.34 -2.11
C ASP A 65 -11.55 -9.56 -1.49
N THR A 66 -10.56 -8.89 -2.04
CA THR A 66 -9.16 -9.07 -1.64
C THR A 66 -8.46 -7.72 -1.57
N ILE A 67 -7.69 -7.52 -0.50
CA ILE A 67 -6.73 -6.42 -0.40
C ILE A 67 -5.35 -7.03 -0.42
N VAL A 68 -4.51 -6.56 -1.34
CA VAL A 68 -3.06 -6.76 -1.31
C VAL A 68 -2.41 -5.44 -0.97
N VAL A 69 -1.35 -5.46 -0.19
CA VAL A 69 -0.58 -4.25 0.13
C VAL A 69 0.82 -4.40 -0.41
N THR A 70 1.36 -3.32 -0.98
CA THR A 70 2.76 -3.31 -1.37
C THR A 70 3.64 -3.43 -0.15
N HIS A 71 3.26 -2.74 0.92
CA HIS A 71 3.87 -2.82 2.24
C HIS A 71 2.95 -2.20 3.31
N LEU A 72 3.31 -2.30 4.59
CA LEU A 72 2.47 -1.86 5.70
C LEU A 72 2.88 -0.50 6.30
N HIS A 73 3.55 0.38 5.53
CA HIS A 73 3.69 1.76 5.97
C HIS A 73 2.31 2.43 6.11
N PRO A 74 2.18 3.42 7.01
CA PRO A 74 0.88 4.02 7.32
C PRO A 74 0.17 4.67 6.13
N ASP A 75 0.90 5.19 5.15
CA ASP A 75 0.33 5.77 3.93
C ASP A 75 -0.24 4.73 2.96
N HIS A 76 0.06 3.46 3.14
CA HIS A 76 -0.51 2.33 2.40
C HIS A 76 -1.54 1.53 3.20
N ALA A 77 -1.42 1.53 4.54
CA ALA A 77 -2.19 0.66 5.44
C ALA A 77 -3.23 1.38 6.32
N CYS A 78 -3.10 2.68 6.60
CA CYS A 78 -4.07 3.37 7.46
C CYS A 78 -5.50 3.33 6.92
N GLY A 79 -5.67 3.29 5.59
CA GLY A 79 -6.98 3.19 4.95
C GLY A 79 -7.66 1.82 5.08
N LEU A 80 -7.01 0.83 5.71
CA LEU A 80 -7.63 -0.43 6.10
C LEU A 80 -8.76 -0.23 7.10
N LEU A 81 -8.71 0.86 7.88
CA LEU A 81 -9.72 1.17 8.90
C LEU A 81 -10.58 2.36 8.49
N ASP A 82 -11.83 2.31 8.89
CA ASP A 82 -12.75 3.44 8.84
C ASP A 82 -12.52 4.43 10.02
N ALA A 83 -13.36 5.45 10.11
CA ALA A 83 -13.25 6.46 11.16
C ALA A 83 -13.54 5.92 12.58
N ASP A 84 -14.23 4.79 12.68
CA ASP A 84 -14.58 4.13 13.94
C ASP A 84 -13.54 3.05 14.33
N GLY A 85 -12.46 2.88 13.54
CA GLY A 85 -11.43 1.87 13.75
C GLY A 85 -11.87 0.45 13.37
N LYS A 86 -12.94 0.31 12.58
CA LYS A 86 -13.40 -0.97 12.04
C LYS A 86 -12.82 -1.22 10.65
N PRO A 87 -12.82 -2.48 10.15
CA PRO A 87 -12.42 -2.75 8.78
C PRO A 87 -13.20 -1.89 7.78
N ALA A 88 -12.51 -1.03 7.04
CA ALA A 88 -13.11 -0.21 5.99
C ALA A 88 -13.64 -1.07 4.82
N TYR A 89 -13.08 -2.27 4.65
CA TYR A 89 -13.46 -3.26 3.63
C TYR A 89 -13.91 -4.55 4.32
N PRO A 90 -15.13 -4.60 4.84
CA PRO A 90 -15.56 -5.63 5.80
C PRO A 90 -15.60 -7.04 5.21
N ASN A 91 -15.72 -7.19 3.90
CA ASN A 91 -15.76 -8.49 3.24
C ASN A 91 -14.40 -8.95 2.72
N ALA A 92 -13.43 -8.06 2.63
CA ALA A 92 -12.13 -8.34 2.05
C ALA A 92 -11.27 -9.26 2.91
N THR A 93 -10.49 -10.11 2.25
CA THR A 93 -9.35 -10.80 2.84
C THR A 93 -8.10 -9.95 2.63
N LEU A 94 -7.40 -9.59 3.69
CA LEU A 94 -6.14 -8.84 3.65
C LEU A 94 -4.98 -9.82 3.47
N ARG A 95 -4.22 -9.63 2.41
CA ARG A 95 -3.12 -10.51 1.99
C ARG A 95 -1.82 -9.74 1.80
N PRO A 96 -1.07 -9.43 2.86
CA PRO A 96 0.31 -8.94 2.75
C PRO A 96 1.25 -10.10 2.38
N ALA A 97 2.44 -9.79 1.83
CA ALA A 97 3.50 -10.78 1.73
C ALA A 97 3.89 -11.30 3.12
N GLN A 98 4.27 -12.58 3.24
CA GLN A 98 4.63 -13.18 4.54
C GLN A 98 5.79 -12.42 5.19
N ALA A 99 6.83 -12.07 4.42
CA ALA A 99 7.97 -11.32 4.93
C ALA A 99 7.58 -9.93 5.47
N GLU A 100 6.56 -9.29 4.87
CA GLU A 100 6.01 -8.02 5.34
C GLU A 100 5.27 -8.20 6.66
N ALA A 101 4.43 -9.22 6.75
CA ALA A 101 3.74 -9.56 7.99
C ALA A 101 4.72 -9.90 9.11
N ASP A 102 5.72 -10.74 8.83
CA ASP A 102 6.74 -11.14 9.81
C ASP A 102 7.50 -9.93 10.35
N PHE A 103 7.89 -9.00 9.48
CA PHE A 103 8.62 -7.79 9.87
C PHE A 103 7.78 -6.87 10.77
N TRP A 104 6.60 -6.48 10.34
CA TRP A 104 5.79 -5.48 11.05
C TRP A 104 5.10 -6.04 12.29
N MET A 105 4.78 -7.34 12.32
CA MET A 105 4.12 -7.96 13.47
C MET A 105 5.09 -8.41 14.55
N ASP A 106 6.40 -8.46 14.28
CA ASP A 106 7.41 -8.86 15.27
C ASP A 106 7.63 -7.77 16.32
N ALA A 107 7.28 -8.09 17.58
CA ALA A 107 7.43 -7.18 18.71
C ALA A 107 8.89 -6.89 19.06
N ALA A 108 9.81 -7.85 18.80
CA ALA A 108 11.23 -7.67 19.09
C ALA A 108 11.89 -6.75 18.06
N ILE A 109 11.51 -6.83 16.80
CA ILE A 109 11.94 -5.90 15.74
C ILE A 109 11.45 -4.49 16.09
N ALA A 110 10.17 -4.33 16.40
CA ALA A 110 9.60 -3.03 16.76
C ALA A 110 10.27 -2.39 17.99
N ALA A 111 10.59 -3.18 19.02
CA ALA A 111 11.24 -2.69 20.22
C ALA A 111 12.68 -2.21 19.96
N LYS A 112 13.37 -2.79 18.98
CA LYS A 112 14.73 -2.43 18.55
C LYS A 112 14.77 -1.32 17.51
N ALA A 113 13.64 -0.99 16.89
CA ALA A 113 13.56 0.05 15.89
C ALA A 113 13.91 1.43 16.48
N PRO A 114 14.48 2.35 15.69
CA PRO A 114 14.66 3.73 16.09
C PRO A 114 13.35 4.34 16.62
N LYS A 115 13.43 5.23 17.60
CA LYS A 115 12.24 5.82 18.25
C LYS A 115 11.26 6.42 17.25
N GLU A 116 11.79 7.04 16.21
CA GLU A 116 11.02 7.65 15.13
C GLU A 116 10.23 6.63 14.31
N ALA A 117 10.75 5.41 14.18
CA ALA A 117 10.11 4.32 13.43
C ALA A 117 9.12 3.49 14.26
N GLN A 118 9.24 3.51 15.61
CA GLN A 118 8.35 2.72 16.49
C GLN A 118 6.87 3.08 16.30
N GLY A 119 6.58 4.36 16.02
CA GLY A 119 5.22 4.81 15.72
C GLY A 119 4.64 4.14 14.48
N PHE A 120 5.44 3.88 13.46
CA PHE A 120 5.00 3.20 12.24
C PHE A 120 4.65 1.73 12.51
N PHE A 121 5.45 1.03 13.31
CA PHE A 121 5.12 -0.34 13.75
C PHE A 121 3.78 -0.39 14.49
N LYS A 122 3.52 0.59 15.37
CA LYS A 122 2.24 0.67 16.07
C LYS A 122 1.10 0.88 15.08
N MET A 123 1.20 1.86 14.17
CA MET A 123 0.16 2.14 13.18
C MET A 123 -0.11 0.94 12.26
N ALA A 124 0.94 0.25 11.78
CA ALA A 124 0.81 -0.95 10.97
C ALA A 124 0.00 -2.03 11.68
N ARG A 125 0.35 -2.34 12.95
CA ARG A 125 -0.36 -3.34 13.76
C ARG A 125 -1.80 -2.95 14.03
N ASP A 126 -2.04 -1.70 14.44
CA ASP A 126 -3.38 -1.20 14.70
C ASP A 126 -4.25 -1.33 13.44
N SER A 127 -3.69 -1.07 12.26
CA SER A 127 -4.40 -1.14 10.99
C SER A 127 -4.81 -2.55 10.59
N VAL A 128 -4.00 -3.57 10.92
CA VAL A 128 -4.28 -4.96 10.53
C VAL A 128 -5.02 -5.75 11.60
N GLN A 129 -4.98 -5.31 12.87
CA GLN A 129 -5.54 -6.05 14.00
C GLN A 129 -7.01 -6.44 13.80
N PRO A 130 -7.92 -5.56 13.33
CA PRO A 130 -9.31 -5.95 13.11
C PRO A 130 -9.51 -7.04 12.04
N TYR A 131 -8.59 -7.12 11.05
CA TYR A 131 -8.60 -8.20 10.07
C TYR A 131 -8.07 -9.51 10.66
N ILE A 132 -7.10 -9.45 11.59
CA ILE A 132 -6.63 -10.62 12.36
C ILE A 132 -7.77 -11.17 13.20
N ASP A 133 -8.44 -10.31 13.96
CA ASP A 133 -9.55 -10.68 14.87
C ASP A 133 -10.72 -11.30 14.10
N ALA A 134 -10.96 -10.81 12.87
CA ALA A 134 -11.99 -11.35 11.98
C ALA A 134 -11.56 -12.63 11.22
N GLY A 135 -10.32 -13.12 11.41
CA GLY A 135 -9.78 -14.27 10.68
C GLY A 135 -9.55 -14.00 9.18
N LYS A 136 -9.47 -12.73 8.79
CA LYS A 136 -9.33 -12.26 7.40
C LYS A 136 -7.92 -11.78 7.05
N PHE A 137 -6.97 -11.88 7.95
CA PHE A 137 -5.55 -11.61 7.71
C PHE A 137 -4.87 -12.91 7.25
N LYS A 138 -4.49 -12.98 5.96
CA LYS A 138 -3.97 -14.19 5.32
C LYS A 138 -2.69 -13.86 4.53
N PRO A 139 -1.54 -13.72 5.19
CA PRO A 139 -0.27 -13.52 4.51
C PRO A 139 -0.01 -14.61 3.46
N PHE A 140 0.71 -14.28 2.40
CA PHE A 140 1.05 -15.19 1.31
C PHE A 140 2.56 -15.33 1.15
N ALA A 141 3.03 -16.52 0.77
CA ALA A 141 4.39 -16.72 0.27
C ALA A 141 4.46 -16.26 -1.20
N ILE A 142 5.60 -15.69 -1.61
CA ILE A 142 5.77 -15.15 -2.98
C ILE A 142 5.52 -16.19 -4.08
N VAL A 143 5.72 -17.48 -3.74
CA VAL A 143 5.46 -18.59 -4.67
C VAL A 143 4.00 -19.01 -4.74
N ASP A 144 3.14 -18.46 -3.88
CA ASP A 144 1.71 -18.79 -3.86
C ASP A 144 0.98 -18.13 -5.04
N THR A 145 -0.04 -18.81 -5.53
CA THR A 145 -1.05 -18.17 -6.39
C THR A 145 -1.88 -17.21 -5.53
N LEU A 146 -1.70 -15.93 -5.74
CA LEU A 146 -2.32 -14.91 -4.90
C LEU A 146 -3.83 -14.78 -5.22
N VAL A 147 -4.13 -14.32 -6.41
CA VAL A 147 -5.46 -14.28 -7.05
C VAL A 147 -5.25 -14.31 -8.56
N SER A 148 -6.22 -14.85 -9.29
CA SER A 148 -6.13 -14.92 -10.75
C SER A 148 -5.90 -13.52 -11.34
N GLY A 149 -4.86 -13.40 -12.15
CA GLY A 149 -4.50 -12.16 -12.83
C GLY A 149 -3.58 -11.22 -12.06
N ILE A 150 -3.18 -11.53 -10.82
CA ILE A 150 -2.21 -10.73 -10.06
C ILE A 150 -0.98 -11.57 -9.74
N THR A 151 0.18 -11.09 -10.17
CA THR A 151 1.48 -11.73 -9.91
C THR A 151 2.28 -10.85 -8.95
N PRO A 152 2.63 -11.34 -7.76
CA PRO A 152 3.51 -10.61 -6.85
C PRO A 152 4.96 -10.66 -7.34
N VAL A 153 5.64 -9.53 -7.25
CA VAL A 153 7.06 -9.36 -7.59
C VAL A 153 7.77 -8.79 -6.37
N PRO A 154 8.66 -9.55 -5.71
CA PRO A 154 9.39 -9.04 -4.55
C PRO A 154 10.25 -7.84 -4.91
N THR A 155 10.17 -6.79 -4.12
CA THR A 155 10.98 -5.58 -4.23
C THR A 155 11.47 -5.17 -2.84
N PRO A 156 12.34 -5.96 -2.19
CA PRO A 156 12.55 -5.98 -0.72
C PRO A 156 13.40 -4.82 -0.17
N GLU A 157 13.57 -3.73 -0.89
CA GLU A 157 14.45 -2.63 -0.46
C GLU A 157 13.76 -1.61 0.46
N HIS A 158 12.40 -1.64 0.54
CA HIS A 158 11.65 -0.63 1.28
C HIS A 158 10.25 -1.10 1.72
N PRO A 159 9.99 -1.62 2.85
CA PRO A 159 10.77 -2.42 3.81
C PRO A 159 11.11 -3.84 3.30
N PRO A 160 11.65 -4.75 4.15
CA PRO A 160 12.14 -6.06 3.70
C PRO A 160 11.12 -6.94 2.98
N GLY A 161 9.84 -6.78 3.27
CA GLY A 161 8.73 -7.54 2.65
C GLY A 161 8.01 -6.81 1.52
N HIS A 162 8.52 -5.64 1.09
CA HIS A 162 7.88 -4.86 0.03
C HIS A 162 7.68 -5.69 -1.24
N THR A 163 6.48 -5.60 -1.83
CA THR A 163 6.07 -6.37 -2.99
C THR A 163 5.37 -5.46 -4.00
N SER A 164 5.88 -5.43 -5.22
CA SER A 164 5.18 -4.86 -6.38
C SER A 164 4.21 -5.89 -6.96
N TYR A 165 3.22 -5.44 -7.72
CA TYR A 165 2.23 -6.33 -8.32
C TYR A 165 2.12 -6.09 -9.82
N GLN A 166 2.09 -7.19 -10.59
CA GLN A 166 1.77 -7.17 -12.01
C GLN A 166 0.33 -7.63 -12.21
N GLY A 167 -0.45 -6.79 -12.87
CA GLY A 167 -1.84 -7.06 -13.20
C GLY A 167 -2.00 -7.61 -14.63
N PRO A 168 -3.17 -8.19 -14.94
CA PRO A 168 -3.50 -8.57 -16.28
C PRO A 168 -3.60 -7.32 -17.16
N SER A 169 -2.86 -7.30 -18.24
CA SER A 169 -2.94 -6.26 -19.28
C SER A 169 -2.75 -6.90 -20.63
N ASN A 170 -3.45 -6.39 -21.62
CA ASN A 170 -3.37 -6.94 -22.98
C ASN A 170 -2.06 -6.61 -23.70
N ASP A 171 -1.27 -5.66 -23.21
CA ASP A 171 0.06 -5.19 -23.61
C ASP A 171 0.11 -3.64 -23.53
N PRO A 172 1.05 -3.03 -22.83
CA PRO A 172 2.08 -3.61 -21.95
C PRO A 172 1.51 -4.09 -20.61
N THR A 173 2.29 -4.92 -19.88
CA THR A 173 1.94 -5.40 -18.53
C THR A 173 1.81 -4.23 -17.56
N LEU A 174 0.67 -4.11 -16.88
CA LEU A 174 0.50 -3.14 -15.82
C LEU A 174 1.33 -3.58 -14.59
N THR A 175 2.24 -2.72 -14.15
CA THR A 175 3.00 -2.94 -12.92
C THR A 175 2.68 -1.84 -11.91
N ILE A 176 2.24 -2.25 -10.72
CA ILE A 176 2.01 -1.38 -9.58
C ILE A 176 3.23 -1.53 -8.68
N LEU A 177 4.08 -0.50 -8.64
CA LEU A 177 5.39 -0.57 -8.02
C LEU A 177 5.34 -0.40 -6.49
N GLY A 178 4.39 0.34 -5.95
CA GLY A 178 4.49 0.84 -4.57
C GLY A 178 5.59 1.89 -4.47
N ASP A 179 6.44 1.79 -3.45
CA ASP A 179 7.42 2.80 -3.06
C ASP A 179 8.91 2.54 -3.39
N PRO A 180 9.30 1.66 -4.33
CA PRO A 180 10.70 1.63 -4.79
C PRO A 180 11.13 2.96 -5.40
N HIS A 181 10.16 3.74 -5.91
CA HIS A 181 10.41 5.05 -6.53
C HIS A 181 9.35 6.07 -6.12
N HIS A 182 9.78 7.10 -5.39
CA HIS A 182 8.91 8.19 -4.95
C HIS A 182 8.91 9.39 -5.92
N ILE A 183 10.06 9.66 -6.55
CA ILE A 183 10.25 10.87 -7.37
C ILE A 183 11.07 10.51 -8.61
N TYR A 184 10.40 10.42 -9.75
CA TYR A 184 11.03 10.12 -11.04
C TYR A 184 12.25 11.01 -11.32
N ALA A 185 12.09 12.33 -11.16
CA ALA A 185 13.12 13.31 -11.42
C ALA A 185 14.39 13.12 -10.58
N ALA A 186 14.28 12.57 -9.38
CA ALA A 186 15.42 12.37 -8.48
C ALA A 186 16.03 10.96 -8.61
N GLN A 187 15.27 9.97 -9.05
CA GLN A 187 15.70 8.58 -9.01
C GLN A 187 16.08 8.01 -10.38
N PHE A 188 15.55 8.53 -11.48
CA PHE A 188 15.80 8.04 -12.84
C PHE A 188 16.67 8.95 -13.72
N LEU A 189 16.95 10.17 -13.30
CA LEU A 189 17.73 11.14 -14.08
C LEU A 189 19.15 11.36 -13.53
N GLN A 190 19.68 10.39 -12.79
CA GLN A 190 21.07 10.39 -12.34
C GLN A 190 21.99 9.83 -13.40
#